data_184fee76c1393ea720db0d4bd7c22d19
#
_entry.id   184fee76c1393ea720db0d4bd7c22d19
#
_cell.length_a   1.000
_cell.length_b   1.000
_cell.length_c   1.000
_cell.angle_alpha   90.00
_cell.angle_beta   90.00
_cell.angle_gamma   90.00
#
_symmetry.space_group_name_H-M   'P 1'
#
loop_
_entity.id
_entity.type
_entity.pdbx_description
1 polymer ?
#
loop_
_entity_poly.entity_id
_entity_poly.type
_entity_poly.pdbx_seq_one_letter_code
_entity_poly.pdbx_strand_id
1 'polypeptide(L)'
;AQIERQALELDLDFVRCEVRVTRNDANSTLDIDYVLSLGPRVFVERIDISGNTTTVDRVIRRQFETVEGDAFNPREIRASAERIRALGLFGKADVNIREGSAPNQMVVDVSVTERPTCSLNFGANYSSANGIGFLASFNEANFLGRGQDIGVEINTTSNTESLRLNFTEPAILNRELRFSSVFNYEKSSANNAKYD
;
A
#
# COMPACT_ATOMS: atom_id res chain seq x y z
N ALA A 1 25.71 1.32 -1.06
CA ALA A 1 24.42 0.71 -0.62
C ALA A 1 24.30 0.56 0.90
N GLN A 2 25.16 -0.21 1.57
CA GLN A 2 25.05 -0.45 3.03
C GLN A 2 25.58 0.74 3.84
N ILE A 3 26.69 1.33 3.43
CA ILE A 3 27.32 2.51 4.05
C ILE A 3 26.40 3.73 3.94
N GLU A 4 25.79 3.97 2.80
CA GLU A 4 24.84 5.07 2.60
C GLU A 4 23.57 4.89 3.44
N ARG A 5 23.12 3.64 3.67
CA ARG A 5 21.99 3.35 4.57
C ARG A 5 22.36 3.67 6.03
N GLN A 6 23.56 3.29 6.46
CA GLN A 6 24.04 3.64 7.80
C GLN A 6 24.23 5.16 7.98
N ALA A 7 24.66 5.86 6.91
CA ALA A 7 24.74 7.31 6.93
C ALA A 7 23.38 7.98 7.17
N LEU A 8 22.33 7.49 6.50
CA LEU A 8 20.95 7.97 6.70
C LEU A 8 20.42 7.66 8.11
N GLU A 9 20.74 6.48 8.69
CA GLU A 9 20.40 6.14 10.07
C GLU A 9 21.08 7.07 11.12
N LEU A 10 22.13 7.77 10.71
CA LEU A 10 22.86 8.74 11.51
C LEU A 10 22.53 10.20 11.18
N ASP A 11 21.39 10.46 10.51
CA ASP A 11 20.95 11.78 10.01
C ASP A 11 21.99 12.48 9.11
N LEU A 12 22.83 11.70 8.43
CA LEU A 12 23.78 12.21 7.45
C LEU A 12 23.16 12.17 6.04
N ASP A 13 22.33 13.15 5.74
CA ASP A 13 21.74 13.32 4.42
C ASP A 13 22.78 13.70 3.37
N PHE A 14 22.48 13.35 2.10
CA PHE A 14 23.28 13.71 0.93
C PHE A 14 24.69 13.10 0.88
N VAL A 15 24.97 12.03 1.61
CA VAL A 15 26.25 11.32 1.55
C VAL A 15 26.32 10.45 0.32
N ARG A 16 27.34 10.65 -0.50
CA ARG A 16 27.73 9.80 -1.61
C ARG A 16 28.95 8.98 -1.24
N CYS A 17 28.88 7.68 -1.50
CA CYS A 17 29.99 6.77 -1.30
C CYS A 17 30.58 6.37 -2.67
N GLU A 18 31.81 6.79 -2.93
CA GLU A 18 32.60 6.36 -4.09
C GLU A 18 33.58 5.26 -3.67
N VAL A 19 33.63 4.18 -4.47
CA VAL A 19 34.59 3.11 -4.22
C VAL A 19 35.76 3.29 -5.17
N ARG A 20 36.95 3.49 -4.60
CA ARG A 20 38.24 3.53 -5.33
C ARG A 20 38.95 2.21 -5.11
N VAL A 21 39.27 1.54 -6.20
CA VAL A 21 40.02 0.29 -6.16
C VAL A 21 41.39 0.53 -6.74
N THR A 22 42.41 0.35 -5.93
CA THR A 22 43.83 0.45 -6.35
C THR A 22 44.45 -0.94 -6.31
N ARG A 23 45.00 -1.35 -7.44
CA ARG A 23 45.66 -2.64 -7.52
C ARG A 23 47.14 -2.48 -7.16
N ASN A 24 47.58 -3.28 -6.19
CA ASN A 24 48.98 -3.38 -5.81
C ASN A 24 49.58 -4.64 -6.40
N ASP A 25 50.26 -4.50 -7.53
CA ASP A 25 50.86 -5.63 -8.27
C ASP A 25 52.07 -6.25 -7.54
N ALA A 26 52.72 -5.50 -6.62
CA ALA A 26 53.85 -6.02 -5.87
C ALA A 26 53.42 -7.07 -4.80
N ASN A 27 52.25 -6.92 -4.26
CA ASN A 27 51.72 -7.81 -3.19
C ASN A 27 50.54 -8.64 -3.64
N SER A 28 50.11 -8.52 -4.91
CA SER A 28 48.91 -9.16 -5.49
C SER A 28 47.66 -8.87 -4.67
N THR A 29 47.52 -7.67 -4.12
CA THR A 29 46.37 -7.22 -3.32
C THR A 29 45.59 -6.13 -4.03
N LEU A 30 44.32 -5.97 -3.67
CA LEU A 30 43.47 -4.85 -4.04
C LEU A 30 43.22 -4.02 -2.80
N ASP A 31 43.61 -2.75 -2.85
CA ASP A 31 43.26 -1.76 -1.84
C ASP A 31 41.93 -1.12 -2.24
N ILE A 32 40.95 -1.18 -1.35
CA ILE A 32 39.60 -0.65 -1.58
C ILE A 32 39.35 0.50 -0.60
N ASP A 33 39.30 1.71 -1.17
CA ASP A 33 39.00 2.92 -0.40
C ASP A 33 37.53 3.32 -0.62
N TYR A 34 36.79 3.46 0.47
CA TYR A 34 35.45 4.03 0.47
C TYR A 34 35.54 5.52 0.78
N VAL A 35 35.42 6.34 -0.26
CA VAL A 35 35.47 7.81 -0.11
C VAL A 35 34.06 8.33 0.09
N LEU A 36 33.78 8.83 1.30
CA LEU A 36 32.52 9.48 1.61
C LEU A 36 32.62 10.98 1.31
N SER A 37 31.74 11.49 0.50
CA SER A 37 31.64 12.91 0.17
C SER A 37 30.20 13.40 0.33
N LEU A 38 30.02 14.65 0.71
CA LEU A 38 28.72 15.29 0.65
C LEU A 38 28.37 15.58 -0.80
N GLY A 39 27.29 14.97 -1.29
CA GLY A 39 26.71 15.27 -2.57
C GLY A 39 25.97 16.61 -2.59
N PRO A 40 25.48 17.06 -3.74
CA PRO A 40 24.62 18.25 -3.81
C PRO A 40 23.35 18.00 -2.99
N ARG A 41 22.94 19.02 -2.23
CA ARG A 41 21.66 18.98 -1.49
C ARG A 41 20.52 19.11 -2.49
N VAL A 42 19.76 18.04 -2.65
CA VAL A 42 18.61 17.96 -3.55
C VAL A 42 17.36 17.74 -2.71
N PHE A 43 16.30 18.46 -3.01
CA PHE A 43 15.04 18.44 -2.26
C PHE A 43 13.87 18.05 -3.17
N VAL A 44 12.81 17.54 -2.59
CA VAL A 44 11.54 17.30 -3.29
C VAL A 44 10.83 18.65 -3.42
N GLU A 45 10.64 19.14 -4.64
CA GLU A 45 9.87 20.34 -4.92
C GLU A 45 8.38 20.09 -4.73
N ARG A 46 7.86 19.04 -5.37
CA ARG A 46 6.47 18.63 -5.30
C ARG A 46 6.28 17.19 -5.75
N ILE A 47 5.13 16.64 -5.38
CA ILE A 47 4.67 15.31 -5.78
C ILE A 47 3.40 15.49 -6.63
N ASP A 48 3.52 15.28 -7.94
CA ASP A 48 2.43 15.38 -8.90
C ASP A 48 1.77 14.00 -9.07
N ILE A 49 0.46 13.90 -8.82
CA ILE A 49 -0.30 12.65 -8.90
C ILE A 49 -1.29 12.75 -10.07
N SER A 50 -1.36 11.71 -10.89
CA SER A 50 -2.21 11.65 -12.06
C SER A 50 -2.80 10.24 -12.29
N GLY A 51 -3.96 10.18 -12.96
CA GLY A 51 -4.63 8.93 -13.29
C GLY A 51 -5.57 8.38 -12.22
N ASN A 52 -5.66 9.05 -11.07
CA ASN A 52 -6.59 8.72 -9.98
C ASN A 52 -7.92 9.45 -10.19
N THR A 53 -8.81 8.87 -10.98
CA THR A 53 -10.10 9.47 -11.33
C THR A 53 -11.16 9.29 -10.24
N THR A 54 -11.10 8.18 -9.52
CA THR A 54 -12.02 7.82 -8.42
C THR A 54 -11.33 7.97 -7.07
N THR A 55 -10.07 7.51 -6.97
CA THR A 55 -9.31 7.54 -5.72
C THR A 55 -8.84 8.95 -5.40
N VAL A 56 -9.10 9.41 -4.19
CA VAL A 56 -8.64 10.74 -3.75
C VAL A 56 -7.12 10.77 -3.58
N ASP A 57 -6.47 11.87 -3.94
CA ASP A 57 -5.02 12.10 -3.87
C ASP A 57 -4.41 11.65 -2.55
N ARG A 58 -5.10 11.93 -1.45
CA ARG A 58 -4.66 11.59 -0.11
C ARG A 58 -4.33 10.11 0.09
N VAL A 59 -5.04 9.19 -0.59
CA VAL A 59 -4.81 7.74 -0.49
C VAL A 59 -3.44 7.37 -1.06
N ILE A 60 -3.02 8.04 -2.11
CA ILE A 60 -1.72 7.86 -2.76
C ILE A 60 -0.65 8.62 -2.00
N ARG A 61 -0.90 9.89 -1.68
CA ARG A 61 0.06 10.79 -1.04
C ARG A 61 0.54 10.29 0.33
N ARG A 62 -0.34 9.66 1.11
CA ARG A 62 0.04 9.05 2.40
C ARG A 62 0.99 7.85 2.31
N GLN A 63 1.24 7.32 1.09
CA GLN A 63 2.21 6.25 0.89
C GLN A 63 3.64 6.77 0.82
N PHE A 64 3.80 8.09 0.77
CA PHE A 64 5.10 8.75 0.83
C PHE A 64 5.44 9.10 2.27
N GLU A 65 6.62 8.72 2.72
CA GLU A 65 7.22 9.22 3.98
C GLU A 65 7.88 10.58 3.74
N THR A 66 8.46 10.76 2.54
CA THR A 66 9.02 12.02 2.09
C THR A 66 7.92 13.01 1.71
N VAL A 67 7.93 14.20 2.27
CA VAL A 67 7.02 15.29 1.91
C VAL A 67 7.72 16.36 1.06
N GLU A 68 6.92 17.26 0.50
CA GLU A 68 7.43 18.39 -0.28
C GLU A 68 8.30 19.29 0.61
N GLY A 69 9.52 19.59 0.16
CA GLY A 69 10.54 20.33 0.92
C GLY A 69 11.58 19.44 1.61
N ASP A 70 11.35 18.15 1.74
CA ASP A 70 12.30 17.23 2.34
C ASP A 70 13.48 16.91 1.42
N ALA A 71 14.54 16.35 2.03
CA ALA A 71 15.68 15.80 1.29
C ALA A 71 15.22 14.70 0.33
N PHE A 72 15.65 14.82 -0.92
CA PHE A 72 15.32 13.85 -1.96
C PHE A 72 16.05 12.52 -1.71
N ASN A 73 15.30 11.47 -1.43
CA ASN A 73 15.80 10.12 -1.25
C ASN A 73 15.21 9.16 -2.31
N PRO A 74 15.99 8.75 -3.32
CA PRO A 74 15.49 7.87 -4.37
C PRO A 74 14.99 6.51 -3.88
N ARG A 75 15.46 6.04 -2.73
CA ARG A 75 15.04 4.75 -2.14
C ARG A 75 13.65 4.87 -1.55
N GLU A 76 13.39 5.94 -0.79
CA GLU A 76 12.09 6.23 -0.21
C GLU A 76 11.03 6.42 -1.30
N ILE A 77 11.38 7.11 -2.38
CA ILE A 77 10.48 7.29 -3.53
C ILE A 77 10.14 5.93 -4.17
N ARG A 78 11.12 5.03 -4.32
CA ARG A 78 10.86 3.67 -4.83
C ARG A 78 10.02 2.84 -3.85
N ALA A 79 10.31 2.93 -2.55
CA ALA A 79 9.53 2.26 -1.52
C ALA A 79 8.07 2.74 -1.52
N SER A 80 7.85 4.03 -1.73
CA SER A 80 6.50 4.60 -1.87
C SER A 80 5.76 4.03 -3.09
N ALA A 81 6.45 3.82 -4.20
CA ALA A 81 5.87 3.17 -5.38
C ALA A 81 5.39 1.72 -5.05
N GLU A 82 6.17 0.96 -4.29
CA GLU A 82 5.77 -0.38 -3.87
C GLU A 82 4.59 -0.33 -2.89
N ARG A 83 4.57 0.63 -1.95
CA ARG A 83 3.43 0.82 -1.04
C ARG A 83 2.14 1.16 -1.81
N ILE A 84 2.23 2.01 -2.85
CA ILE A 84 1.08 2.33 -3.72
C ILE A 84 0.57 1.07 -4.44
N ARG A 85 1.47 0.24 -4.99
CA ARG A 85 1.09 -1.03 -5.63
C ARG A 85 0.45 -2.01 -4.64
N ALA A 86 0.96 -2.06 -3.42
CA ALA A 86 0.45 -2.92 -2.35
C ALA A 86 -0.96 -2.56 -1.87
N LEU A 87 -1.45 -1.33 -2.13
CA LEU A 87 -2.85 -0.97 -1.86
C LEU A 87 -3.85 -1.85 -2.61
N GLY A 88 -3.45 -2.40 -3.76
CA GLY A 88 -4.33 -3.23 -4.56
C GLY A 88 -5.46 -2.46 -5.28
N LEU A 89 -5.44 -1.15 -5.27
CA LEU A 89 -6.43 -0.27 -5.93
C LEU A 89 -6.06 0.06 -7.37
N PHE A 90 -4.80 -0.16 -7.74
CA PHE A 90 -4.23 0.21 -9.03
C PHE A 90 -3.74 -1.02 -9.78
N GLY A 91 -4.02 -1.08 -11.06
CA GLY A 91 -3.46 -2.09 -11.97
C GLY A 91 -2.01 -1.74 -12.36
N LYS A 92 -1.69 -0.43 -12.37
CA LYS A 92 -0.37 0.09 -12.65
C LYS A 92 -0.09 1.30 -11.75
N ALA A 93 1.13 1.41 -11.26
CA ALA A 93 1.63 2.58 -10.53
C ALA A 93 3.10 2.79 -10.88
N ASP A 94 3.37 3.86 -11.59
CA ASP A 94 4.71 4.28 -11.98
C ASP A 94 5.07 5.55 -11.23
N VAL A 95 6.28 5.60 -10.74
CA VAL A 95 6.85 6.80 -10.11
C VAL A 95 8.11 7.19 -10.86
N ASN A 96 8.08 8.36 -11.46
CA ASN A 96 9.16 8.96 -12.22
C ASN A 96 9.69 10.20 -11.51
N ILE A 97 10.93 10.50 -11.75
CA ILE A 97 11.62 11.65 -11.16
C ILE A 97 12.09 12.52 -12.30
N ARG A 98 11.82 13.82 -12.22
CA ARG A 98 12.34 14.81 -13.16
C ARG A 98 12.93 16.00 -12.43
N GLU A 99 13.75 16.77 -13.11
CA GLU A 99 14.30 18.02 -12.59
C GLU A 99 13.17 19.01 -12.29
N GLY A 100 13.30 19.72 -11.19
CA GLY A 100 12.40 20.77 -10.74
C GLY A 100 12.70 22.14 -11.34
N SER A 101 12.15 23.17 -10.71
CA SER A 101 12.35 24.56 -11.14
C SER A 101 13.75 25.11 -10.86
N ALA A 102 14.51 24.47 -9.97
CA ALA A 102 15.89 24.82 -9.65
C ALA A 102 16.80 23.56 -9.70
N PRO A 103 18.12 23.74 -9.91
CA PRO A 103 19.07 22.62 -10.08
C PRO A 103 19.16 21.67 -8.87
N ASN A 104 18.72 22.12 -7.71
CA ASN A 104 18.69 21.36 -6.46
C ASN A 104 17.28 20.88 -6.07
N GLN A 105 16.34 20.86 -7.02
CA GLN A 105 14.96 20.43 -6.79
C GLN A 105 14.58 19.33 -7.76
N MET A 106 13.81 18.37 -7.26
CA MET A 106 13.25 17.27 -8.04
C MET A 106 11.74 17.23 -7.88
N VAL A 107 11.05 16.95 -8.97
CA VAL A 107 9.61 16.68 -8.98
C VAL A 107 9.40 15.17 -9.09
N VAL A 108 8.51 14.65 -8.27
CA VAL A 108 8.10 13.25 -8.28
C VAL A 108 6.76 13.14 -9.01
N ASP A 109 6.78 12.56 -10.21
CA ASP A 109 5.58 12.31 -11.01
C ASP A 109 5.05 10.89 -10.72
N VAL A 110 3.87 10.81 -10.14
CA VAL A 110 3.16 9.57 -9.83
C VAL A 110 2.04 9.37 -10.83
N SER A 111 2.12 8.35 -11.64
CA SER A 111 1.08 7.99 -12.61
C SER A 111 0.47 6.65 -12.24
N VAL A 112 -0.84 6.64 -11.98
CA VAL A 112 -1.57 5.43 -11.62
C VAL A 112 -2.64 5.10 -12.66
N THR A 113 -2.97 3.81 -12.77
CA THR A 113 -4.12 3.32 -13.53
C THR A 113 -5.01 2.55 -12.58
N GLU A 114 -6.20 3.04 -12.32
CA GLU A 114 -7.15 2.41 -11.42
C GLU A 114 -7.65 1.09 -11.99
N ARG A 115 -8.00 0.16 -11.11
CA ARG A 115 -8.67 -1.09 -11.46
C ARG A 115 -10.01 -1.21 -10.73
N PRO A 116 -10.93 -2.05 -11.21
CA PRO A 116 -12.16 -2.34 -10.48
C PRO A 116 -11.85 -2.86 -9.08
N THR A 117 -12.47 -2.28 -8.06
CA THR A 117 -12.30 -2.61 -6.64
C THR A 117 -13.53 -3.28 -6.04
N CYS A 118 -14.64 -3.30 -6.81
CA CYS A 118 -15.87 -3.96 -6.46
C CYS A 118 -15.86 -5.43 -6.87
N SER A 119 -16.34 -6.29 -5.99
CA SER A 119 -16.60 -7.70 -6.28
C SER A 119 -17.98 -8.11 -5.81
N LEU A 120 -18.65 -8.93 -6.60
CA LEU A 120 -19.96 -9.50 -6.30
C LEU A 120 -19.90 -11.00 -6.54
N ASN A 121 -20.21 -11.79 -5.51
CA ASN A 121 -20.14 -13.24 -5.60
C ASN A 121 -21.50 -13.83 -5.20
N PHE A 122 -21.88 -14.90 -5.90
CA PHE A 122 -23.03 -15.71 -5.60
C PHE A 122 -22.62 -17.18 -5.52
N GLY A 123 -23.15 -17.89 -4.58
CA GLY A 123 -22.89 -19.32 -4.40
C GLY A 123 -24.15 -20.05 -3.95
N ALA A 124 -24.17 -21.34 -4.23
CA ALA A 124 -25.15 -22.27 -3.69
C ALA A 124 -24.41 -23.49 -3.16
N ASN A 125 -24.86 -24.04 -2.03
CA ASN A 125 -24.33 -25.25 -1.46
C ASN A 125 -25.46 -26.19 -1.04
N TYR A 126 -25.13 -27.46 -0.84
CA TYR A 126 -26.04 -28.45 -0.29
C TYR A 126 -25.33 -29.26 0.79
N SER A 127 -26.02 -29.44 1.87
CA SER A 127 -25.56 -30.28 2.99
C SER A 127 -26.72 -31.15 3.45
N SER A 128 -26.46 -32.42 3.75
CA SER A 128 -27.49 -33.33 4.30
C SER A 128 -28.03 -32.86 5.66
N ALA A 129 -27.25 -32.11 6.42
CA ALA A 129 -27.65 -31.58 7.73
C ALA A 129 -28.46 -30.28 7.63
N ASN A 130 -28.06 -29.37 6.70
CA ASN A 130 -28.61 -28.00 6.63
C ASN A 130 -29.41 -27.72 5.35
N GLY A 131 -29.58 -28.73 4.48
CA GLY A 131 -30.30 -28.58 3.22
C GLY A 131 -29.55 -27.74 2.18
N ILE A 132 -30.31 -27.04 1.34
CA ILE A 132 -29.78 -26.12 0.33
C ILE A 132 -29.45 -24.78 1.00
N GLY A 133 -28.28 -24.25 0.69
CA GLY A 133 -27.84 -22.93 1.13
C GLY A 133 -27.50 -22.02 -0.03
N PHE A 134 -27.66 -20.72 0.17
CA PHE A 134 -27.32 -19.66 -0.76
C PHE A 134 -26.42 -18.65 -0.07
N LEU A 135 -25.38 -18.22 -0.79
CA LEU A 135 -24.44 -17.18 -0.40
C LEU A 135 -24.51 -16.04 -1.41
N ALA A 136 -24.59 -14.81 -0.92
CA ALA A 136 -24.35 -13.61 -1.71
C ALA A 136 -23.37 -12.72 -0.97
N SER A 137 -22.32 -12.24 -1.63
CA SER A 137 -21.39 -11.30 -1.04
C SER A 137 -21.06 -10.16 -1.99
N PHE A 138 -20.97 -8.97 -1.41
CA PHE A 138 -20.51 -7.75 -2.05
C PHE A 138 -19.34 -7.22 -1.28
N ASN A 139 -18.25 -6.82 -1.97
CA ASN A 139 -17.12 -6.15 -1.37
C ASN A 139 -16.64 -5.00 -2.25
N GLU A 140 -16.39 -3.84 -1.66
CA GLU A 140 -15.81 -2.68 -2.29
C GLU A 140 -14.60 -2.22 -1.49
N ALA A 141 -13.40 -2.34 -2.09
CA ALA A 141 -12.14 -2.04 -1.41
C ALA A 141 -11.71 -0.56 -1.51
N ASN A 142 -12.43 0.24 -2.27
CA ASN A 142 -12.16 1.67 -2.44
C ASN A 142 -13.42 2.51 -2.26
N PHE A 143 -14.16 2.27 -1.20
CA PHE A 143 -15.43 2.93 -0.95
C PHE A 143 -15.25 4.46 -0.89
N LEU A 144 -16.04 5.16 -1.71
CA LEU A 144 -15.96 6.62 -1.91
C LEU A 144 -14.57 7.13 -2.34
N GLY A 145 -13.75 6.29 -2.95
CA GLY A 145 -12.39 6.65 -3.37
C GLY A 145 -11.40 6.88 -2.25
N ARG A 146 -11.72 6.46 -1.02
CA ARG A 146 -10.92 6.72 0.18
C ARG A 146 -10.01 5.57 0.60
N GLY A 147 -10.01 4.47 -0.18
CA GLY A 147 -9.32 3.23 0.18
C GLY A 147 -9.93 2.55 1.39
N GLN A 148 -11.18 2.87 1.72
CA GLN A 148 -11.98 2.18 2.73
C GLN A 148 -12.51 0.87 2.14
N ASP A 149 -12.53 -0.17 2.96
CA ASP A 149 -13.14 -1.45 2.58
C ASP A 149 -14.51 -1.59 3.24
N ILE A 150 -15.52 -1.92 2.43
CA ILE A 150 -16.86 -2.24 2.90
C ILE A 150 -17.30 -3.58 2.29
N GLY A 151 -17.83 -4.46 3.12
CA GLY A 151 -18.34 -5.75 2.68
C GLY A 151 -19.67 -6.08 3.31
N VAL A 152 -20.49 -6.76 2.53
CA VAL A 152 -21.77 -7.34 2.94
C VAL A 152 -21.79 -8.79 2.51
N GLU A 153 -22.08 -9.69 3.43
CA GLU A 153 -22.24 -11.12 3.14
C GLU A 153 -23.55 -11.60 3.76
N ILE A 154 -24.35 -12.24 2.93
CA ILE A 154 -25.61 -12.90 3.31
C ILE A 154 -25.43 -14.38 3.02
N ASN A 155 -25.68 -15.22 4.03
CA ASN A 155 -25.69 -16.66 3.88
C ASN A 155 -27.01 -17.20 4.46
N THR A 156 -27.71 -17.98 3.68
CA THR A 156 -28.97 -18.61 4.07
C THR A 156 -28.90 -20.10 3.84
N THR A 157 -29.35 -20.87 4.81
CA THR A 157 -29.60 -22.32 4.70
C THR A 157 -31.02 -22.61 5.17
N SER A 158 -31.44 -23.87 5.11
CA SER A 158 -32.78 -24.25 5.63
C SER A 158 -32.95 -23.96 7.12
N ASN A 159 -31.87 -23.90 7.89
CA ASN A 159 -31.90 -23.78 9.34
C ASN A 159 -31.17 -22.52 9.87
N THR A 160 -30.42 -21.82 9.05
CA THR A 160 -29.60 -20.68 9.48
C THR A 160 -29.69 -19.54 8.47
N GLU A 161 -29.85 -18.33 8.96
CA GLU A 161 -29.73 -17.09 8.21
C GLU A 161 -28.63 -16.27 8.87
N SER A 162 -27.65 -15.80 8.10
CA SER A 162 -26.59 -14.93 8.62
C SER A 162 -26.38 -13.72 7.74
N LEU A 163 -26.10 -12.59 8.38
CA LEU A 163 -25.70 -11.34 7.75
C LEU A 163 -24.39 -10.90 8.41
N ARG A 164 -23.38 -10.65 7.60
CA ARG A 164 -22.12 -10.05 8.02
C ARG A 164 -21.91 -8.73 7.30
N LEU A 165 -21.61 -7.69 8.06
CA LEU A 165 -21.19 -6.40 7.56
C LEU A 165 -19.78 -6.14 8.06
N ASN A 166 -18.86 -5.77 7.18
CA ASN A 166 -17.53 -5.34 7.53
C ASN A 166 -17.25 -3.93 6.99
N PHE A 167 -16.54 -3.16 7.78
CA PHE A 167 -16.02 -1.86 7.41
C PHE A 167 -14.60 -1.72 7.91
N THR A 168 -13.70 -1.25 7.05
CA THR A 168 -12.31 -0.96 7.42
C THR A 168 -11.92 0.42 6.91
N GLU A 169 -11.48 1.28 7.83
CA GLU A 169 -10.79 2.54 7.55
C GLU A 169 -9.29 2.31 7.78
N PRO A 170 -8.46 2.35 6.74
CA PRO A 170 -7.03 2.07 6.87
C PRO A 170 -6.23 3.18 7.53
N ALA A 171 -6.74 4.42 7.57
CA ALA A 171 -6.01 5.57 8.09
C ALA A 171 -6.92 6.62 8.73
N ILE A 172 -7.29 6.40 10.00
CA ILE A 172 -8.11 7.36 10.76
C ILE A 172 -7.35 8.67 10.93
N LEU A 173 -8.02 9.79 10.60
CA LEU A 173 -7.47 11.14 10.75
C LEU A 173 -6.11 11.34 10.06
N ASN A 174 -5.88 10.65 8.94
CA ASN A 174 -4.61 10.63 8.21
C ASN A 174 -3.41 10.07 9.02
N ARG A 175 -3.68 9.31 10.06
CA ARG A 175 -2.66 8.58 10.81
C ARG A 175 -2.67 7.12 10.36
N GLU A 176 -1.56 6.42 10.52
CA GLU A 176 -1.44 4.97 10.26
C GLU A 176 -2.17 4.12 11.31
N LEU A 177 -3.39 4.52 11.62
CA LEU A 177 -4.28 3.82 12.54
C LEU A 177 -5.42 3.18 11.75
N ARG A 178 -5.39 1.86 11.67
CA ARG A 178 -6.46 1.08 11.05
C ARG A 178 -7.60 0.86 12.04
N PHE A 179 -8.80 1.18 11.59
CA PHE A 179 -10.03 0.82 12.29
C PHE A 179 -10.78 -0.22 11.48
N SER A 180 -11.19 -1.31 12.12
CA SER A 180 -12.04 -2.33 11.50
C SER A 180 -13.21 -2.62 12.42
N SER A 181 -14.41 -2.66 11.83
CA SER A 181 -15.67 -3.02 12.50
C SER A 181 -16.33 -4.16 11.74
N VAL A 182 -16.79 -5.16 12.48
CA VAL A 182 -17.54 -6.29 11.92
C VAL A 182 -18.81 -6.43 12.73
N PHE A 183 -19.94 -6.40 12.02
CA PHE A 183 -21.25 -6.71 12.58
C PHE A 183 -21.70 -8.06 12.04
N ASN A 184 -22.04 -9.00 12.93
CA ASN A 184 -22.59 -10.29 12.57
C ASN A 184 -23.98 -10.43 13.19
N TYR A 185 -24.96 -10.82 12.37
CA TYR A 185 -26.26 -11.24 12.79
C TYR A 185 -26.48 -12.68 12.33
N GLU A 186 -26.86 -13.55 13.23
CA GLU A 186 -27.14 -14.96 12.92
C GLU A 186 -28.46 -15.36 13.60
N LYS A 187 -29.32 -15.98 12.83
CA LYS A 187 -30.53 -16.60 13.31
C LYS A 187 -30.49 -18.08 12.96
N SER A 188 -30.54 -18.94 13.98
CA SER A 188 -30.57 -20.40 13.81
C SER A 188 -31.89 -20.95 14.35
N SER A 189 -32.55 -21.77 13.55
CA SER A 189 -33.75 -22.50 13.93
C SER A 189 -33.37 -23.95 14.24
N ALA A 190 -33.23 -24.28 15.54
CA ALA A 190 -33.05 -25.66 15.94
C ALA A 190 -34.37 -26.43 15.73
N ASN A 191 -34.37 -27.41 14.80
CA ASN A 191 -35.44 -28.40 14.78
C ASN A 191 -35.33 -29.23 16.06
N ASN A 192 -36.20 -28.92 17.07
CA ASN A 192 -36.44 -29.83 18.18
C ASN A 192 -37.09 -31.09 17.63
N ALA A 193 -36.29 -32.11 17.38
CA ALA A 193 -36.82 -33.45 17.13
C ALA A 193 -37.61 -33.82 18.39
N LYS A 194 -38.94 -33.84 18.31
CA LYS A 194 -39.80 -34.50 19.31
C LYS A 194 -39.53 -35.99 19.09
N TYR A 195 -38.88 -36.61 20.08
CA TYR A 195 -38.95 -38.05 20.25
C TYR A 195 -40.28 -38.36 20.87
N ASP A 196 -41.17 -38.96 20.10
CA ASP A 196 -42.36 -39.67 20.61
C ASP A 196 -41.94 -41.06 21.11
#